data_2969abb895af75946eb71aec228f5ce4
#
_entry.id   2969abb895af75946eb71aec228f5ce4
#
_cell.length_a   1.000
_cell.length_b   1.000
_cell.length_c   1.000
_cell.angle_alpha   90.00
_cell.angle_beta   90.00
_cell.angle_gamma   90.00
#
_symmetry.space_group_name_H-M   'P 1'
#
loop_
_entity.id
_entity.type
_entity.pdbx_description
1 polymer ?
#
loop_
_entity_poly.entity_id
_entity_poly.type
_entity_poly.pdbx_seq_one_letter_code
_entity_poly.pdbx_strand_id
1 'polypeptide(L)'
;DVFNTLLQVLDDGRLTDNKGRVVNFKNSIIIMTSNLGSHIIQENFENITEENQDEIVDKTKIQVFDLLKQTLRPEFLNRIDEIVLFQPLRKKEIAKIVQYQLRGFNDMLAKRNIIMTATQDALDYLTNKGYDPVFGARPLKRVIQQEVLNKLSKEILAGNVNDGDRITLDYFEESGLVFRPIE
;
A
#
# COMPACT_ATOMS: atom_id res chain seq x y z
N ASP A 1 -23.72 -4.41 -18.14
CA ASP A 1 -23.53 -5.87 -18.30
C ASP A 1 -22.68 -6.51 -17.20
N VAL A 2 -21.57 -5.93 -16.80
CA VAL A 2 -20.69 -6.48 -15.73
C VAL A 2 -21.44 -6.65 -14.41
N PHE A 3 -22.25 -5.67 -13.99
CA PHE A 3 -23.04 -5.75 -12.77
C PHE A 3 -24.04 -6.90 -12.78
N ASN A 4 -24.68 -7.18 -13.91
CA ASN A 4 -25.62 -8.29 -14.01
C ASN A 4 -24.91 -9.64 -13.89
N THR A 5 -23.71 -9.75 -14.45
CA THR A 5 -22.86 -10.95 -14.30
C THR A 5 -22.44 -11.16 -12.85
N LEU A 6 -22.07 -10.08 -12.15
CA LEU A 6 -21.73 -10.13 -10.73
C LEU A 6 -22.93 -10.50 -9.85
N LEU A 7 -24.13 -9.97 -10.15
CA LEU A 7 -25.35 -10.34 -9.44
C LEU A 7 -25.63 -11.84 -9.55
N GLN A 8 -25.44 -12.45 -10.71
CA GLN A 8 -25.60 -13.91 -10.87
C GLN A 8 -24.65 -14.69 -9.97
N VAL A 9 -23.40 -14.22 -9.88
CA VAL A 9 -22.40 -14.87 -9.01
C VAL A 9 -22.78 -14.70 -7.53
N LEU A 10 -23.21 -13.50 -7.11
CA LEU A 10 -23.57 -13.20 -5.72
C LEU A 10 -24.86 -13.90 -5.30
N ASP A 11 -25.84 -14.05 -6.20
CA ASP A 11 -27.12 -14.70 -5.89
C ASP A 11 -27.05 -16.23 -5.97
N ASP A 12 -26.54 -16.75 -7.10
CA ASP A 12 -26.56 -18.17 -7.40
C ASP A 12 -25.30 -18.91 -6.94
N GLY A 13 -24.23 -18.18 -6.62
CA GLY A 13 -22.90 -18.75 -6.35
C GLY A 13 -22.31 -19.48 -7.55
N ARG A 14 -22.70 -19.11 -8.77
CA ARG A 14 -22.23 -19.72 -10.01
C ARG A 14 -22.26 -18.73 -11.16
N LEU A 15 -21.41 -18.98 -12.15
CA LEU A 15 -21.40 -18.23 -13.39
C LEU A 15 -21.47 -19.17 -14.57
N THR A 16 -22.34 -18.91 -15.52
CA THR A 16 -22.45 -19.68 -16.77
C THR A 16 -21.83 -18.87 -17.90
N ASP A 17 -20.86 -19.45 -18.61
CA ASP A 17 -20.24 -18.81 -19.77
C ASP A 17 -21.12 -18.90 -21.03
N ASN A 18 -20.73 -18.21 -22.09
CA ASN A 18 -21.43 -18.17 -23.36
C ASN A 18 -21.51 -19.56 -24.08
N LYS A 19 -20.73 -20.55 -23.58
CA LYS A 19 -20.73 -21.93 -24.10
C LYS A 19 -21.53 -22.90 -23.20
N GLY A 20 -22.25 -22.37 -22.21
CA GLY A 20 -23.06 -23.15 -21.28
C GLY A 20 -22.28 -23.85 -20.16
N ARG A 21 -20.98 -23.54 -19.98
CA ARG A 21 -20.19 -24.10 -18.90
C ARG A 21 -20.45 -23.35 -17.60
N VAL A 22 -20.71 -24.09 -16.53
CA VAL A 22 -21.00 -23.53 -15.20
C VAL A 22 -19.76 -23.59 -14.33
N VAL A 23 -19.36 -22.42 -13.78
CA VAL A 23 -18.30 -22.30 -12.79
C VAL A 23 -18.93 -22.05 -11.41
N ASN A 24 -18.49 -22.79 -10.41
CA ASN A 24 -19.01 -22.72 -9.05
C ASN A 24 -18.19 -21.73 -8.19
N PHE A 25 -18.85 -20.73 -7.59
CA PHE A 25 -18.29 -19.72 -6.68
C PHE A 25 -18.80 -19.85 -5.24
N LYS A 26 -19.57 -20.91 -4.88
CA LYS A 26 -20.19 -21.03 -3.55
C LYS A 26 -19.19 -21.04 -2.39
N ASN A 27 -17.97 -21.50 -2.64
CA ASN A 27 -16.90 -21.54 -1.63
C ASN A 27 -15.84 -20.45 -1.88
N SER A 28 -16.23 -19.32 -2.49
CA SER A 28 -15.32 -18.23 -2.83
C SER A 28 -15.65 -16.99 -2.01
N ILE A 29 -14.61 -16.24 -1.64
CA ILE A 29 -14.75 -14.88 -1.11
C ILE A 29 -14.56 -13.93 -2.29
N ILE A 30 -15.52 -13.04 -2.50
CA ILE A 30 -15.48 -12.04 -3.57
C ILE A 30 -15.12 -10.70 -2.94
N ILE A 31 -14.00 -10.14 -3.36
CA ILE A 31 -13.53 -8.83 -2.90
C ILE A 31 -13.59 -7.87 -4.09
N MET A 32 -14.34 -6.78 -3.91
CA MET A 32 -14.45 -5.72 -4.91
C MET A 32 -13.78 -4.45 -4.38
N THR A 33 -13.00 -3.78 -5.22
CA THR A 33 -12.36 -2.51 -4.86
C THR A 33 -12.89 -1.38 -5.73
N SER A 34 -13.05 -0.21 -5.14
CA SER A 34 -13.51 1.00 -5.82
C SER A 34 -12.79 2.22 -5.25
N ASN A 35 -12.68 3.26 -6.06
CA ASN A 35 -12.24 4.59 -5.63
C ASN A 35 -13.42 5.57 -5.49
N LEU A 36 -14.65 5.06 -5.45
CA LEU A 36 -15.84 5.87 -5.27
C LEU A 36 -15.78 6.59 -3.91
N GLY A 37 -16.03 7.90 -3.91
CA GLY A 37 -15.95 8.71 -2.69
C GLY A 37 -14.54 9.08 -2.24
N SER A 38 -13.50 8.80 -3.02
CA SER A 38 -12.12 9.13 -2.65
C SER A 38 -11.91 10.61 -2.35
N HIS A 39 -12.62 11.53 -3.05
CA HIS A 39 -12.59 12.97 -2.78
C HIS A 39 -13.17 13.31 -1.40
N ILE A 40 -14.29 12.70 -1.00
CA ILE A 40 -14.91 12.89 0.33
C ILE A 40 -13.94 12.43 1.42
N ILE A 41 -13.32 11.27 1.21
CA ILE A 41 -12.34 10.72 2.14
C ILE A 41 -11.16 11.68 2.27
N GLN A 42 -10.61 12.16 1.17
CA GLN A 42 -9.47 13.06 1.16
C GLN A 42 -9.78 14.37 1.88
N GLU A 43 -10.87 15.04 1.55
CA GLU A 43 -11.31 16.29 2.18
C GLU A 43 -11.52 16.15 3.70
N ASN A 44 -12.23 15.09 4.12
CA ASN A 44 -12.50 14.90 5.54
C ASN A 44 -11.24 14.57 6.35
N PHE A 45 -10.27 13.87 5.74
CA PHE A 45 -9.05 13.45 6.42
C PHE A 45 -7.91 14.49 6.38
N GLU A 46 -8.05 15.60 5.64
CA GLU A 46 -7.04 16.67 5.62
C GLU A 46 -6.75 17.26 7.00
N ASN A 47 -7.78 17.38 7.84
CA ASN A 47 -7.69 17.99 9.17
C ASN A 47 -7.88 16.98 10.32
N ILE A 48 -7.58 15.72 10.08
CA ILE A 48 -7.71 14.67 11.09
C ILE A 48 -6.62 14.81 12.18
N THR A 49 -7.05 14.75 13.43
CA THR A 49 -6.19 14.69 14.62
C THR A 49 -6.48 13.39 15.38
N GLU A 50 -5.68 13.09 16.42
CA GLU A 50 -5.95 11.91 17.26
C GLU A 50 -7.27 12.08 18.06
N GLU A 51 -7.63 13.32 18.38
CA GLU A 51 -8.83 13.63 19.18
C GLU A 51 -10.13 13.51 18.38
N ASN A 52 -10.11 13.84 17.07
CA ASN A 52 -11.31 13.87 16.22
C ASN A 52 -11.41 12.69 15.25
N GLN A 53 -10.49 11.73 15.34
CA GLN A 53 -10.37 10.64 14.37
C GLN A 53 -11.65 9.82 14.25
N ASP A 54 -12.22 9.38 15.36
CA ASP A 54 -13.39 8.50 15.34
C ASP A 54 -14.61 9.21 14.76
N GLU A 55 -14.82 10.47 15.11
CA GLU A 55 -15.91 11.31 14.58
C GLU A 55 -15.77 11.50 13.06
N ILE A 56 -14.56 11.83 12.59
CA ILE A 56 -14.30 12.03 11.16
C ILE A 56 -14.48 10.73 10.40
N VAL A 57 -14.01 9.60 10.91
CA VAL A 57 -14.18 8.29 10.29
C VAL A 57 -15.67 7.95 10.15
N ASP A 58 -16.45 8.12 11.21
CA ASP A 58 -17.88 7.79 11.18
C ASP A 58 -18.68 8.72 10.26
N LYS A 59 -18.39 10.01 10.29
CA LYS A 59 -18.97 10.98 9.34
C LYS A 59 -18.64 10.61 7.90
N THR A 60 -17.39 10.26 7.63
CA THR A 60 -16.93 9.89 6.29
C THR A 60 -17.59 8.61 5.80
N LYS A 61 -17.75 7.61 6.68
CA LYS A 61 -18.48 6.37 6.35
C LYS A 61 -19.91 6.68 5.91
N ILE A 62 -20.62 7.52 6.65
CA ILE A 62 -22.00 7.90 6.30
C ILE A 62 -22.06 8.55 4.93
N GLN A 63 -21.21 9.55 4.66
CA GLN A 63 -21.17 10.26 3.38
C GLN A 63 -20.83 9.36 2.20
N VAL A 64 -19.83 8.49 2.37
CA VAL A 64 -19.44 7.53 1.32
C VAL A 64 -20.54 6.50 1.10
N PHE A 65 -21.22 6.03 2.15
CA PHE A 65 -22.32 5.10 2.03
C PHE A 65 -23.54 5.71 1.32
N ASP A 66 -23.83 6.98 1.58
CA ASP A 66 -24.91 7.69 0.86
C ASP A 66 -24.59 7.90 -0.62
N LEU A 67 -23.31 8.17 -0.94
CA LEU A 67 -22.84 8.21 -2.32
C LEU A 67 -22.95 6.85 -3.03
N LEU A 68 -22.63 5.76 -2.30
CA LEU A 68 -22.80 4.39 -2.83
C LEU A 68 -24.25 4.09 -3.16
N LYS A 69 -25.20 4.47 -2.29
CA LYS A 69 -26.65 4.29 -2.53
C LYS A 69 -27.15 5.07 -3.75
N GLN A 70 -26.57 6.23 -4.03
CA GLN A 70 -26.93 7.04 -5.20
C GLN A 70 -26.33 6.51 -6.52
N THR A 71 -25.19 5.82 -6.42
CA THR A 71 -24.38 5.40 -7.58
C THR A 71 -24.65 3.96 -7.98
N LEU A 72 -24.82 3.07 -6.99
CA LEU A 72 -25.02 1.64 -7.21
C LEU A 72 -26.50 1.28 -7.10
N ARG A 73 -26.91 0.27 -7.85
CA ARG A 73 -28.28 -0.24 -7.78
C ARG A 73 -28.55 -0.87 -6.42
N PRO A 74 -29.76 -0.68 -5.86
CA PRO A 74 -30.11 -1.25 -4.55
C PRO A 74 -29.98 -2.77 -4.49
N GLU A 75 -30.33 -3.48 -5.57
CA GLU A 75 -30.19 -4.93 -5.65
C GLU A 75 -28.73 -5.39 -5.52
N PHE A 76 -27.77 -4.59 -6.00
CA PHE A 76 -26.35 -4.88 -5.89
C PHE A 76 -25.84 -4.62 -4.48
N LEU A 77 -26.22 -3.49 -3.88
CA LEU A 77 -25.83 -3.14 -2.53
C LEU A 77 -26.32 -4.14 -1.48
N ASN A 78 -27.54 -4.70 -1.67
CA ASN A 78 -28.13 -5.70 -0.80
C ASN A 78 -27.43 -7.07 -0.84
N ARG A 79 -26.48 -7.27 -1.76
CA ARG A 79 -25.67 -8.50 -1.89
C ARG A 79 -24.25 -8.33 -1.35
N ILE A 80 -23.91 -7.14 -0.88
CA ILE A 80 -22.61 -6.88 -0.25
C ILE A 80 -22.75 -7.15 1.24
N ASP A 81 -22.00 -8.12 1.74
CA ASP A 81 -22.03 -8.48 3.16
C ASP A 81 -21.34 -7.43 4.01
N GLU A 82 -20.24 -6.83 3.53
CA GLU A 82 -19.46 -5.86 4.29
C GLU A 82 -18.85 -4.79 3.37
N ILE A 83 -18.92 -3.52 3.81
CA ILE A 83 -18.27 -2.40 3.15
C ILE A 83 -17.17 -1.87 4.06
N VAL A 84 -15.92 -2.01 3.59
CA VAL A 84 -14.72 -1.57 4.31
C VAL A 84 -14.22 -0.25 3.74
N LEU A 85 -14.18 0.79 4.60
CA LEU A 85 -13.59 2.08 4.25
C LEU A 85 -12.08 2.05 4.55
N PHE A 86 -11.26 2.17 3.51
CA PHE A 86 -9.82 2.35 3.67
C PHE A 86 -9.50 3.81 3.97
N GLN A 87 -8.84 4.04 5.09
CA GLN A 87 -8.39 5.37 5.48
C GLN A 87 -7.09 5.75 4.73
N PRO A 88 -6.86 7.05 4.48
CA PRO A 88 -5.58 7.52 3.98
C PRO A 88 -4.44 7.14 4.93
N LEU A 89 -3.30 6.71 4.37
CA LEU A 89 -2.12 6.37 5.17
C LEU A 89 -1.48 7.65 5.72
N ARG A 90 -1.26 7.70 7.03
CA ARG A 90 -0.50 8.76 7.67
C ARG A 90 1.00 8.44 7.65
N LYS A 91 1.82 9.44 7.91
CA LYS A 91 3.27 9.32 7.90
C LYS A 91 3.81 8.17 8.74
N LYS A 92 3.18 7.89 9.91
CA LYS A 92 3.55 6.77 10.78
C LYS A 92 3.32 5.38 10.15
N GLU A 93 2.26 5.25 9.33
CA GLU A 93 2.01 4.02 8.59
C GLU A 93 3.00 3.86 7.44
N ILE A 94 3.35 4.97 6.77
CA ILE A 94 4.40 4.97 5.73
C ILE A 94 5.74 4.52 6.30
N ALA A 95 6.13 5.01 7.49
CA ALA A 95 7.36 4.58 8.15
C ALA A 95 7.42 3.05 8.37
N LYS A 96 6.30 2.44 8.77
CA LYS A 96 6.21 0.98 8.87
C LYS A 96 6.35 0.29 7.51
N ILE A 97 5.75 0.85 6.46
CA ILE A 97 5.85 0.30 5.10
C ILE A 97 7.30 0.38 4.60
N VAL A 98 8.02 1.49 4.87
CA VAL A 98 9.46 1.61 4.58
C VAL A 98 10.23 0.46 5.21
N GLN A 99 10.03 0.21 6.51
CA GLN A 99 10.71 -0.87 7.23
C GLN A 99 10.40 -2.25 6.63
N TYR A 100 9.13 -2.53 6.28
CA TYR A 100 8.76 -3.79 5.62
C TYR A 100 9.41 -3.96 4.25
N GLN A 101 9.47 -2.90 3.45
CA GLN A 101 10.13 -2.93 2.15
C GLN A 101 11.64 -3.19 2.30
N LEU A 102 12.31 -2.54 3.25
CA LEU A 102 13.74 -2.77 3.51
C LEU A 102 14.02 -4.19 4.03
N ARG A 103 13.11 -4.80 4.83
CA ARG A 103 13.23 -6.21 5.21
C ARG A 103 13.18 -7.14 4.00
N GLY A 104 12.26 -6.91 3.07
CA GLY A 104 12.20 -7.70 1.82
C GLY A 104 13.50 -7.60 1.00
N PHE A 105 14.24 -6.49 1.08
CA PHE A 105 15.58 -6.39 0.46
C PHE A 105 16.63 -7.19 1.20
N ASN A 106 16.59 -7.22 2.52
CA ASN A 106 17.51 -8.07 3.28
C ASN A 106 17.35 -9.55 2.91
N ASP A 107 16.15 -10.03 2.62
CA ASP A 107 15.93 -11.40 2.15
C ASP A 107 16.60 -11.67 0.79
N MET A 108 16.66 -10.67 -0.09
CA MET A 108 17.40 -10.77 -1.35
C MET A 108 18.92 -10.71 -1.14
N LEU A 109 19.40 -9.80 -0.27
CA LEU A 109 20.81 -9.62 0.05
C LEU A 109 21.39 -10.83 0.81
N ALA A 110 20.57 -11.53 1.59
CA ALA A 110 20.94 -12.75 2.30
C ALA A 110 21.47 -13.85 1.37
N LYS A 111 21.04 -13.90 0.11
CA LYS A 111 21.57 -14.83 -0.91
C LYS A 111 23.06 -14.60 -1.21
N ARG A 112 23.55 -13.41 -0.92
CA ARG A 112 24.95 -13.00 -1.04
C ARG A 112 25.63 -12.84 0.32
N ASN A 113 24.97 -13.28 1.40
CA ASN A 113 25.41 -13.10 2.79
C ASN A 113 25.63 -11.63 3.19
N ILE A 114 25.02 -10.67 2.46
CA ILE A 114 25.06 -9.24 2.81
C ILE A 114 23.92 -8.95 3.78
N ILE A 115 24.24 -8.26 4.87
CA ILE A 115 23.27 -7.81 5.90
C ILE A 115 23.23 -6.30 5.86
N MET A 116 22.04 -5.72 5.65
CA MET A 116 21.83 -4.28 5.67
C MET A 116 20.93 -3.87 6.83
N THR A 117 21.41 -2.92 7.65
CA THR A 117 20.60 -2.18 8.63
C THR A 117 20.32 -0.78 8.11
N ALA A 118 19.42 -0.04 8.73
CA ALA A 118 19.15 1.36 8.41
C ALA A 118 19.08 2.19 9.69
N THR A 119 19.66 3.38 9.64
CA THR A 119 19.55 4.37 10.74
C THR A 119 18.14 4.98 10.74
N GLN A 120 17.78 5.61 11.88
CA GLN A 120 16.50 6.32 11.97
C GLN A 120 16.43 7.47 10.97
N ASP A 121 17.52 8.20 10.76
CA ASP A 121 17.60 9.31 9.80
C ASP A 121 17.35 8.85 8.36
N ALA A 122 17.90 7.70 7.97
CA ALA A 122 17.64 7.09 6.68
C ALA A 122 16.16 6.65 6.52
N LEU A 123 15.56 6.08 7.57
CA LEU A 123 14.13 5.72 7.58
C LEU A 123 13.24 6.96 7.47
N ASP A 124 13.57 8.02 8.18
CA ASP A 124 12.80 9.27 8.16
C ASP A 124 12.92 9.98 6.81
N TYR A 125 14.11 9.99 6.21
CA TYR A 125 14.31 10.50 4.86
C TYR A 125 13.47 9.75 3.84
N LEU A 126 13.52 8.41 3.85
CA LEU A 126 12.74 7.58 2.93
C LEU A 126 11.23 7.75 3.15
N THR A 127 10.81 7.86 4.40
CA THR A 127 9.41 8.11 4.77
C THR A 127 8.93 9.45 4.22
N ASN A 128 9.72 10.52 4.42
CA ASN A 128 9.36 11.87 3.95
C ASN A 128 9.31 11.93 2.42
N LYS A 129 10.30 11.33 1.75
CA LYS A 129 10.39 11.33 0.28
C LYS A 129 9.38 10.40 -0.38
N GLY A 130 9.01 9.32 0.30
CA GLY A 130 8.07 8.31 -0.19
C GLY A 130 6.61 8.59 0.14
N TYR A 131 6.31 9.63 0.92
CA TYR A 131 4.96 10.04 1.27
C TYR A 131 4.45 11.13 0.33
N ASP A 132 3.24 10.95 -0.15
CA ASP A 132 2.50 11.97 -0.89
C ASP A 132 1.09 12.10 -0.28
N PRO A 133 0.62 13.32 0.06
CA PRO A 133 -0.70 13.51 0.67
C PRO A 133 -1.86 12.99 -0.17
N VAL A 134 -1.73 13.02 -1.50
CA VAL A 134 -2.77 12.59 -2.45
C VAL A 134 -2.65 11.12 -2.79
N PHE A 135 -1.43 10.66 -3.06
CA PHE A 135 -1.15 9.30 -3.55
C PHE A 135 -0.70 8.33 -2.45
N GLY A 136 -0.54 8.81 -1.20
CA GLY A 136 -0.14 8.01 -0.04
C GLY A 136 1.24 7.37 -0.22
N ALA A 137 1.29 6.04 -0.16
CA ALA A 137 2.53 5.26 -0.30
C ALA A 137 2.91 4.91 -1.76
N ARG A 138 2.15 5.33 -2.77
CA ARG A 138 2.45 4.98 -4.17
C ARG A 138 3.87 5.37 -4.63
N PRO A 139 4.39 6.57 -4.28
CA PRO A 139 5.75 6.94 -4.65
C PRO A 139 6.83 6.10 -3.97
N LEU A 140 6.54 5.51 -2.82
CA LEU A 140 7.50 4.85 -1.95
C LEU A 140 8.28 3.73 -2.66
N LYS A 141 7.61 2.88 -3.41
CA LYS A 141 8.27 1.80 -4.16
C LYS A 141 9.33 2.34 -5.12
N ARG A 142 9.01 3.43 -5.83
CA ARG A 142 9.93 4.08 -6.76
C ARG A 142 11.09 4.74 -6.02
N VAL A 143 10.80 5.42 -4.90
CA VAL A 143 11.83 6.05 -4.06
C VAL A 143 12.81 5.00 -3.55
N ILE A 144 12.35 3.91 -2.98
CA ILE A 144 13.21 2.82 -2.50
C ILE A 144 14.02 2.20 -3.65
N GLN A 145 13.40 1.97 -4.81
CA GLN A 145 14.13 1.48 -5.98
C GLN A 145 15.28 2.41 -6.38
N GLN A 146 15.03 3.71 -6.43
CA GLN A 146 16.01 4.69 -6.91
C GLN A 146 17.07 5.01 -5.86
N GLU A 147 16.66 5.23 -4.61
CA GLU A 147 17.53 5.72 -3.55
C GLU A 147 18.28 4.61 -2.82
N VAL A 148 17.72 3.41 -2.76
CA VAL A 148 18.35 2.29 -2.06
C VAL A 148 18.90 1.27 -3.05
N LEU A 149 18.02 0.60 -3.83
CA LEU A 149 18.45 -0.52 -4.66
C LEU A 149 19.45 -0.13 -5.75
N ASN A 150 19.15 0.92 -6.50
CA ASN A 150 20.03 1.34 -7.59
C ASN A 150 21.38 1.84 -7.08
N LYS A 151 21.39 2.54 -5.92
CA LYS A 151 22.63 2.98 -5.29
C LYS A 151 23.44 1.80 -4.77
N LEU A 152 22.82 0.90 -4.01
CA LEU A 152 23.48 -0.29 -3.50
C LEU A 152 24.05 -1.17 -4.62
N SER A 153 23.28 -1.33 -5.71
CA SER A 153 23.77 -2.09 -6.87
C SER A 153 25.04 -1.48 -7.47
N LYS A 154 25.16 -0.15 -7.50
CA LYS A 154 26.37 0.55 -7.96
C LYS A 154 27.54 0.29 -7.01
N GLU A 155 27.32 0.35 -5.69
CA GLU A 155 28.36 0.07 -4.70
C GLU A 155 28.87 -1.39 -4.78
N ILE A 156 27.96 -2.35 -5.03
CA ILE A 156 28.32 -3.75 -5.26
C ILE A 156 29.14 -3.92 -6.53
N LEU A 157 28.72 -3.28 -7.63
CA LEU A 157 29.42 -3.35 -8.92
C LEU A 157 30.77 -2.66 -8.89
N ALA A 158 30.91 -1.61 -8.08
CA ALA A 158 32.17 -0.91 -7.86
C ALA A 158 33.14 -1.67 -6.93
N GLY A 159 32.68 -2.76 -6.28
CA GLY A 159 33.48 -3.51 -5.31
C GLY A 159 33.57 -2.85 -3.93
N ASN A 160 32.76 -1.82 -3.67
CA ASN A 160 32.70 -1.15 -2.36
C ASN A 160 31.88 -1.94 -1.34
N VAL A 161 30.97 -2.81 -1.81
CA VAL A 161 30.19 -3.75 -1.00
C VAL A 161 30.36 -5.14 -1.61
N ASN A 162 30.82 -6.09 -0.79
CA ASN A 162 31.15 -7.46 -1.21
C ASN A 162 30.24 -8.48 -0.54
N ASP A 163 30.26 -9.70 -1.04
CA ASP A 163 29.54 -10.82 -0.41
C ASP A 163 30.06 -11.07 1.02
N GLY A 164 29.15 -11.17 1.96
CA GLY A 164 29.45 -11.34 3.37
C GLY A 164 29.52 -10.04 4.17
N ASP A 165 29.46 -8.89 3.53
CA ASP A 165 29.55 -7.60 4.22
C ASP A 165 28.33 -7.29 5.07
N ARG A 166 28.57 -6.54 6.15
CA ARG A 166 27.54 -5.90 6.96
C ARG A 166 27.58 -4.40 6.72
N ILE A 167 26.45 -3.83 6.33
CA ILE A 167 26.37 -2.43 5.95
C ILE A 167 25.21 -1.74 6.65
N THR A 168 25.38 -0.42 6.90
CA THR A 168 24.33 0.45 7.40
C THR A 168 23.95 1.46 6.33
N LEU A 169 22.67 1.50 5.98
CA LEU A 169 22.08 2.60 5.20
C LEU A 169 21.92 3.79 6.14
N ASP A 170 22.58 4.89 5.82
CA ASP A 170 22.59 6.11 6.60
C ASP A 170 22.22 7.32 5.74
N TYR A 171 21.82 8.43 6.36
CA TYR A 171 21.46 9.67 5.67
C TYR A 171 22.24 10.86 6.21
N PHE A 172 22.78 11.66 5.30
CA PHE A 172 23.42 12.95 5.59
C PHE A 172 22.87 14.02 4.64
N GLU A 173 22.67 15.23 5.15
CA GLU A 173 22.11 16.34 4.36
C GLU A 173 22.93 16.64 3.10
N GLU A 174 24.27 16.60 3.20
CA GLU A 174 25.18 16.93 2.09
C GLU A 174 25.30 15.81 1.04
N SER A 175 25.30 14.55 1.44
CA SER A 175 25.55 13.40 0.56
C SER A 175 24.30 12.54 0.28
N GLY A 176 23.20 12.78 0.99
CA GLY A 176 21.99 11.97 0.90
C GLY A 176 22.16 10.59 1.55
N LEU A 177 21.51 9.58 0.99
CA LEU A 177 21.66 8.19 1.45
C LEU A 177 23.00 7.61 1.02
N VAL A 178 23.71 7.03 1.99
CA VAL A 178 25.01 6.36 1.82
C VAL A 178 25.01 5.00 2.49
N PHE A 179 25.87 4.09 2.03
CA PHE A 179 26.11 2.79 2.64
C PHE A 179 27.45 2.81 3.37
N ARG A 180 27.44 2.51 4.66
CA ARG A 180 28.65 2.44 5.49
C ARG A 180 28.87 1.01 5.97
N PRO A 181 30.12 0.51 5.99
CA PRO A 181 30.42 -0.76 6.64
C PRO A 181 30.08 -0.70 8.14
N ILE A 182 29.63 -1.82 8.70
CA ILE A 182 29.49 -2.00 10.13
C ILE A 182 30.80 -2.66 10.60
N GLU A 183 31.55 -1.96 11.45
CA GLU A 183 32.73 -2.50 12.11
C GLU A 183 32.38 -3.64 13.07
#